data_5b3b56cbc533e8faadd222b76ee16b1a
#
_entry.id   5b3b56cbc533e8faadd222b76ee16b1a
#
_cell.length_a   1.000
_cell.length_b   1.000
_cell.length_c   1.000
_cell.angle_alpha   90.00
_cell.angle_beta   90.00
_cell.angle_gamma   90.00
#
_symmetry.space_group_name_H-M   'P 1'
#
loop_
_entity.id
_entity.type
_entity.pdbx_description
1 polymer ?
#
loop_
_entity_poly.entity_id
_entity_poly.type
_entity_poly.pdbx_seq_one_letter_code
_entity_poly.pdbx_strand_id
1 'polypeptide(L)'
;MKFTRLLLIAILTFFITCGQDSAEDVALNAIKALISGNDKKLSEYFVLDEVTQGEQSAIKSKLKETSQELQEKIAKNGGLKDILVLNSTDEDDGIVVEINMLFNNQKSEKSQVKLEKIDGRWAVSF
;
A
#
# COMPACT_ATOMS: atom_id res chain seq x y z
N MET A 1 16.51 37.17 1.18
CA MET A 1 16.31 36.79 -0.21
C MET A 1 16.39 35.29 -0.44
N LYS A 2 17.42 34.65 0.06
CA LYS A 2 17.54 33.18 -0.03
C LYS A 2 16.38 32.46 0.64
N PHE A 3 15.89 32.97 1.73
CA PHE A 3 14.78 32.39 2.48
C PHE A 3 13.47 32.40 1.69
N THR A 4 13.22 33.47 0.93
CA THR A 4 12.01 33.59 0.13
C THR A 4 11.97 32.54 -0.97
N ARG A 5 13.12 32.27 -1.58
CA ARG A 5 13.23 31.23 -2.61
C ARG A 5 13.03 29.84 -2.04
N LEU A 6 13.59 29.58 -0.86
CA LEU A 6 13.40 28.31 -0.18
C LEU A 6 11.94 28.08 0.18
N LEU A 7 11.26 29.11 0.64
CA LEU A 7 9.83 29.04 0.95
C LEU A 7 9.00 28.72 -0.28
N LEU A 8 9.33 29.35 -1.42
CA LEU A 8 8.63 29.08 -2.67
C LEU A 8 8.80 27.64 -3.11
N ILE A 9 10.01 27.11 -3.00
CA ILE A 9 10.30 25.72 -3.36
C ILE A 9 9.53 24.77 -2.44
N ALA A 10 9.50 25.07 -1.16
CA ALA A 10 8.75 24.26 -0.19
C ALA A 10 7.25 24.25 -0.51
N ILE A 11 6.70 25.38 -0.89
CA ILE A 11 5.29 25.49 -1.25
C ILE A 11 5.00 24.66 -2.50
N LEU A 12 5.85 24.72 -3.51
CA LEU A 12 5.71 23.92 -4.72
C LEU A 12 5.77 22.44 -4.42
N THR A 13 6.68 22.03 -3.57
CA THR A 13 6.79 20.63 -3.16
C THR A 13 5.52 20.18 -2.45
N PHE A 14 4.96 21.02 -1.62
CA PHE A 14 3.72 20.72 -0.93
C PHE A 14 2.57 20.50 -1.92
N PHE A 15 2.44 21.36 -2.94
CA PHE A 15 1.41 21.19 -3.97
C PHE A 15 1.57 19.89 -4.75
N ILE A 16 2.79 19.50 -5.07
CA ILE A 16 3.05 18.27 -5.80
C ILE A 16 2.61 17.05 -4.98
N THR A 17 2.82 17.08 -3.67
CA THR A 17 2.43 15.97 -2.81
C THR A 17 0.94 15.93 -2.49
N CYS A 18 0.23 17.03 -2.62
CA CYS A 18 -1.20 17.10 -2.32
C CYS A 18 -2.08 16.26 -3.23
N GLY A 19 -1.66 16.01 -4.48
CA GLY A 19 -2.45 15.28 -5.45
C GLY A 19 -2.10 13.81 -5.61
N GLN A 20 -1.06 13.33 -4.92
CA GLN A 20 -0.57 11.95 -5.10
C GLN A 20 -0.15 11.36 -3.76
N ASP A 21 -0.59 10.12 -3.53
CA ASP A 21 -0.15 9.37 -2.36
C ASP A 21 1.29 8.91 -2.56
N SER A 22 2.05 8.89 -1.46
CA SER A 22 3.39 8.31 -1.46
C SER A 22 3.30 6.78 -1.59
N ALA A 23 4.42 6.13 -1.97
CA ALA A 23 4.48 4.68 -2.02
C ALA A 23 4.10 4.05 -0.67
N GLU A 24 4.55 4.64 0.42
CA GLU A 24 4.26 4.15 1.77
C GLU A 24 2.76 4.24 2.09
N ASP A 25 2.12 5.35 1.73
CA ASP A 25 0.68 5.52 1.91
C ASP A 25 -0.11 4.51 1.09
N VAL A 26 0.28 4.30 -0.15
CA VAL A 26 -0.39 3.33 -1.02
C VAL A 26 -0.23 1.91 -0.47
N ALA A 27 0.97 1.54 -0.03
CA ALA A 27 1.21 0.24 0.57
C ALA A 27 0.33 0.01 1.81
N LEU A 28 0.29 1.00 2.70
CA LEU A 28 -0.50 0.94 3.92
C LEU A 28 -1.99 0.83 3.60
N ASN A 29 -2.48 1.64 2.68
CA ASN A 29 -3.88 1.63 2.27
C ASN A 29 -4.26 0.34 1.55
N ALA A 30 -3.35 -0.23 0.77
CA ALA A 30 -3.57 -1.52 0.11
C ALA A 30 -3.76 -2.64 1.14
N ILE A 31 -2.92 -2.68 2.17
CA ILE A 31 -3.06 -3.67 3.25
C ILE A 31 -4.39 -3.45 4.00
N LYS A 32 -4.75 -2.21 4.30
CA LYS A 32 -6.02 -1.90 4.95
C LYS A 32 -7.21 -2.33 4.08
N ALA A 33 -7.12 -2.16 2.77
CA ALA A 33 -8.15 -2.61 1.84
C ALA A 33 -8.28 -4.13 1.82
N LEU A 34 -7.17 -4.85 1.89
CA LEU A 34 -7.17 -6.31 2.02
C LEU A 34 -7.86 -6.75 3.32
N ILE A 35 -7.52 -6.10 4.42
CA ILE A 35 -8.11 -6.40 5.73
C ILE A 35 -9.63 -6.19 5.71
N SER A 36 -10.09 -5.11 5.10
CA SER A 36 -11.53 -4.78 5.03
C SER A 36 -12.27 -5.54 3.94
N GLY A 37 -11.57 -6.13 2.99
CA GLY A 37 -12.20 -6.80 1.85
C GLY A 37 -12.89 -5.85 0.88
N ASN A 38 -12.42 -4.62 0.78
CA ASN A 38 -13.02 -3.60 -0.09
C ASN A 38 -12.56 -3.77 -1.53
N ASP A 39 -13.35 -4.44 -2.34
CA ASP A 39 -13.03 -4.78 -3.74
C ASP A 39 -12.74 -3.55 -4.60
N LYS A 40 -13.48 -2.47 -4.39
CA LYS A 40 -13.30 -1.23 -5.15
C LYS A 40 -11.93 -0.63 -4.90
N LYS A 41 -11.53 -0.54 -3.65
CA LYS A 41 -10.22 0.00 -3.28
C LYS A 41 -9.09 -0.91 -3.71
N LEU A 42 -9.28 -2.22 -3.62
CA LEU A 42 -8.31 -3.18 -4.11
C LEU A 42 -8.05 -2.99 -5.61
N SER A 43 -9.10 -2.77 -6.38
CA SER A 43 -8.95 -2.52 -7.82
C SER A 43 -8.12 -1.28 -8.12
N GLU A 44 -8.25 -0.24 -7.28
CA GLU A 44 -7.48 0.99 -7.44
C GLU A 44 -6.00 0.82 -7.13
N TYR A 45 -5.69 0.15 -6.02
CA TYR A 45 -4.29 0.01 -5.57
C TYR A 45 -3.51 -1.05 -6.35
N PHE A 46 -4.18 -2.04 -6.89
CA PHE A 46 -3.54 -3.15 -7.62
C PHE A 46 -3.61 -2.99 -9.14
N VAL A 47 -4.18 -1.89 -9.61
CA VAL A 47 -4.24 -1.50 -11.03
C VAL A 47 -4.71 -2.65 -11.93
N LEU A 48 -5.86 -3.22 -11.59
CA LEU A 48 -6.42 -4.36 -12.32
C LEU A 48 -6.84 -3.99 -13.74
N ASP A 49 -7.09 -2.71 -14.00
CA ASP A 49 -7.57 -2.25 -15.31
C ASP A 49 -6.52 -2.40 -16.42
N GLU A 50 -5.26 -2.56 -16.05
CA GLU A 50 -4.14 -2.62 -17.00
C GLU A 50 -3.76 -4.04 -17.40
N VAL A 51 -4.46 -5.05 -16.89
CA VAL A 51 -4.22 -6.44 -17.22
C VAL A 51 -5.38 -7.04 -17.99
N THR A 52 -5.15 -8.17 -18.65
CA THR A 52 -6.19 -8.87 -19.40
C THR A 52 -7.30 -9.36 -18.46
N GLN A 53 -8.49 -9.65 -19.02
CA GLN A 53 -9.61 -10.15 -18.22
C GLN A 53 -9.28 -11.46 -17.50
N GLY A 54 -8.56 -12.35 -18.17
CA GLY A 54 -8.14 -13.61 -17.56
C GLY A 54 -7.21 -13.40 -16.38
N GLU A 55 -6.26 -12.47 -16.52
CA GLU A 55 -5.34 -12.09 -15.45
C GLU A 55 -6.06 -11.38 -14.33
N GLN A 56 -7.02 -10.52 -14.65
CA GLN A 56 -7.84 -9.85 -13.65
C GLN A 56 -8.57 -10.84 -12.76
N SER A 57 -9.18 -11.86 -13.35
CA SER A 57 -9.89 -12.90 -12.60
C SER A 57 -8.97 -13.65 -11.65
N ALA A 58 -7.78 -14.01 -12.13
CA ALA A 58 -6.79 -14.71 -11.32
C ALA A 58 -6.31 -13.84 -10.16
N ILE A 59 -6.03 -12.58 -10.43
CA ILE A 59 -5.57 -11.62 -9.42
C ILE A 59 -6.66 -11.38 -8.38
N LYS A 60 -7.90 -11.16 -8.80
CA LYS A 60 -9.04 -10.97 -7.89
C LYS A 60 -9.25 -12.16 -6.99
N SER A 61 -9.16 -13.37 -7.52
CA SER A 61 -9.25 -14.60 -6.75
C SER A 61 -8.16 -14.67 -5.68
N LYS A 62 -6.94 -14.35 -6.07
CA LYS A 62 -5.81 -14.36 -5.15
C LYS A 62 -5.93 -13.30 -4.08
N LEU A 63 -6.40 -12.11 -4.45
CA LEU A 63 -6.65 -11.03 -3.49
C LEU A 63 -7.71 -11.41 -2.48
N LYS A 64 -8.79 -12.05 -2.93
CA LYS A 64 -9.84 -12.52 -2.05
C LYS A 64 -9.32 -13.57 -1.07
N GLU A 65 -8.55 -14.52 -1.56
CA GLU A 65 -7.92 -15.53 -0.72
C GLU A 65 -6.99 -14.90 0.31
N THR A 66 -6.13 -13.98 -0.13
CA THR A 66 -5.20 -13.27 0.75
C THR A 66 -5.96 -12.46 1.80
N SER A 67 -7.03 -11.79 1.40
CA SER A 67 -7.89 -11.04 2.31
C SER A 67 -8.47 -11.93 3.40
N GLN A 68 -8.99 -13.11 3.02
CA GLN A 68 -9.55 -14.05 3.96
C GLN A 68 -8.50 -14.60 4.93
N GLU A 69 -7.33 -14.96 4.43
CA GLU A 69 -6.22 -15.43 5.26
C GLU A 69 -5.79 -14.38 6.27
N LEU A 70 -5.72 -13.13 5.82
CA LEU A 70 -5.34 -12.02 6.67
C LEU A 70 -6.38 -11.77 7.77
N GLN A 71 -7.66 -11.79 7.41
CA GLN A 71 -8.75 -11.64 8.36
C GLN A 71 -8.76 -12.76 9.41
N GLU A 72 -8.53 -13.99 8.99
CA GLU A 72 -8.42 -15.13 9.89
C GLU A 72 -7.25 -14.98 10.85
N LYS A 73 -6.11 -14.56 10.33
CA LYS A 73 -4.91 -14.34 11.15
C LYS A 73 -5.14 -13.25 12.19
N ILE A 74 -5.77 -12.16 11.79
CA ILE A 74 -6.11 -11.08 12.70
C ILE A 74 -7.06 -11.57 13.79
N ALA A 75 -8.11 -12.28 13.42
CA ALA A 75 -9.09 -12.82 14.37
C ALA A 75 -8.44 -13.82 15.34
N LYS A 76 -7.56 -14.68 14.83
CA LYS A 76 -6.87 -15.67 15.63
C LYS A 76 -5.94 -15.03 16.68
N ASN A 77 -5.47 -13.84 16.41
CA ASN A 77 -4.56 -13.12 17.32
C ASN A 77 -5.27 -12.03 18.14
N GLY A 78 -6.58 -12.11 18.23
CA GLY A 78 -7.36 -11.22 19.09
C GLY A 78 -7.75 -9.89 18.47
N GLY A 79 -7.51 -9.72 17.17
CA GLY A 79 -7.78 -8.48 16.45
C GLY A 79 -6.52 -7.68 16.16
N LEU A 80 -6.65 -6.72 15.26
CA LEU A 80 -5.56 -5.83 14.87
C LEU A 80 -5.50 -4.64 15.82
N LYS A 81 -4.35 -4.43 16.43
CA LYS A 81 -4.12 -3.29 17.32
C LYS A 81 -3.59 -2.07 16.54
N ASP A 82 -2.64 -2.31 15.65
CA ASP A 82 -2.02 -1.22 14.88
C ASP A 82 -1.34 -1.77 13.64
N ILE A 83 -1.10 -0.89 12.68
CA ILE A 83 -0.39 -1.20 11.45
C ILE A 83 0.55 -0.05 11.12
N LEU A 84 1.83 -0.34 10.96
CA LEU A 84 2.88 0.67 10.84
C LEU A 84 3.79 0.39 9.66
N VAL A 85 4.22 1.45 8.99
CA VAL A 85 5.30 1.39 8.02
C VAL A 85 6.62 1.42 8.78
N LEU A 86 7.46 0.42 8.58
CA LEU A 86 8.77 0.33 9.22
C LEU A 86 9.86 1.02 8.40
N ASN A 87 9.90 0.72 7.11
CA ASN A 87 10.86 1.33 6.20
C ASN A 87 10.44 1.13 4.75
N SER A 88 11.11 1.83 3.86
CA SER A 88 10.98 1.64 2.43
C SER A 88 12.36 1.60 1.79
N THR A 89 12.52 0.72 0.80
CA THR A 89 13.80 0.51 0.11
C THR A 89 13.59 0.64 -1.38
N ASP A 90 14.38 1.48 -2.03
CA ASP A 90 14.36 1.61 -3.47
C ASP A 90 14.95 0.37 -4.13
N GLU A 91 14.27 -0.12 -5.16
CA GLU A 91 14.74 -1.19 -6.02
C GLU A 91 14.75 -0.70 -7.47
N ASP A 92 15.32 -1.51 -8.37
CA ASP A 92 15.54 -1.11 -9.76
C ASP A 92 14.28 -0.63 -10.46
N ASP A 93 13.15 -1.26 -10.21
CA ASP A 93 11.89 -0.99 -10.89
C ASP A 93 10.78 -0.51 -9.95
N GLY A 94 11.10 -0.19 -8.70
CA GLY A 94 10.07 0.25 -7.77
C GLY A 94 10.59 0.47 -6.36
N ILE A 95 9.67 0.35 -5.40
CA ILE A 95 9.96 0.51 -3.98
C ILE A 95 9.37 -0.68 -3.24
N VAL A 96 10.11 -1.22 -2.28
CA VAL A 96 9.60 -2.22 -1.34
C VAL A 96 9.34 -1.54 0.00
N VAL A 97 8.11 -1.61 0.46
CA VAL A 97 7.69 -1.03 1.74
C VAL A 97 7.49 -2.16 2.75
N GLU A 98 8.16 -2.08 3.88
CA GLU A 98 8.00 -3.03 4.96
C GLU A 98 6.97 -2.53 5.95
N ILE A 99 5.96 -3.35 6.20
CA ILE A 99 4.85 -3.01 7.08
C ILE A 99 4.81 -4.01 8.23
N ASN A 100 4.56 -3.51 9.43
CA ASN A 100 4.38 -4.34 10.61
C ASN A 100 2.94 -4.25 11.08
N MET A 101 2.30 -5.41 11.24
CA MET A 101 0.98 -5.52 11.86
C MET A 101 1.14 -5.96 13.30
N LEU A 102 0.59 -5.17 14.22
CA LEU A 102 0.60 -5.49 15.63
C LEU A 102 -0.79 -5.96 16.04
N PHE A 103 -0.86 -7.13 16.64
CA PHE A 103 -2.12 -7.74 17.07
C PHE A 103 -2.39 -7.46 18.56
N ASN A 104 -3.64 -7.63 18.96
CA ASN A 104 -4.04 -7.38 20.35
C ASN A 104 -3.41 -8.36 21.35
N ASN A 105 -2.96 -9.52 20.90
CA ASN A 105 -2.22 -10.46 21.75
C ASN A 105 -0.74 -10.14 21.87
N GLN A 106 -0.31 -8.96 21.40
CA GLN A 106 1.07 -8.46 21.41
C GLN A 106 2.02 -9.15 20.43
N LYS A 107 1.54 -10.08 19.65
CA LYS A 107 2.32 -10.63 18.54
C LYS A 107 2.30 -9.66 17.37
N SER A 108 3.29 -9.75 16.51
CA SER A 108 3.38 -8.92 15.32
C SER A 108 3.82 -9.74 14.12
N GLU A 109 3.50 -9.23 12.93
CA GLU A 109 3.91 -9.86 11.69
C GLU A 109 4.37 -8.79 10.70
N LYS A 110 5.51 -9.04 10.07
CA LYS A 110 6.05 -8.15 9.05
C LYS A 110 5.64 -8.65 7.68
N SER A 111 5.29 -7.71 6.81
CA SER A 111 4.99 -7.97 5.41
C SER A 111 5.73 -6.98 4.53
N GLN A 112 6.10 -7.42 3.36
CA GLN A 112 6.72 -6.56 2.36
C GLN A 112 5.75 -6.34 1.22
N VAL A 113 5.59 -5.09 0.81
CA VAL A 113 4.73 -4.71 -0.31
C VAL A 113 5.62 -4.07 -1.36
N LYS A 114 5.65 -4.66 -2.54
CA LYS A 114 6.38 -4.09 -3.66
C LYS A 114 5.46 -3.20 -4.47
N LEU A 115 5.93 -2.00 -4.79
CA LEU A 115 5.17 -1.03 -5.58
C LEU A 115 5.96 -0.61 -6.79
N GLU A 116 5.25 -0.39 -7.89
CA GLU A 116 5.79 0.14 -9.12
C GLU A 116 5.02 1.39 -9.51
N LYS A 117 5.67 2.29 -10.22
CA LYS A 117 5.01 3.49 -10.71
C LYS A 117 4.39 3.20 -12.07
N ILE A 118 3.07 3.33 -12.17
CA ILE A 118 2.32 3.10 -13.39
C ILE A 118 1.51 4.36 -13.68
N ASP A 119 1.75 4.98 -14.82
CA ASP A 119 1.07 6.22 -15.23
C ASP A 119 1.13 7.33 -14.15
N GLY A 120 2.28 7.45 -13.51
CA GLY A 120 2.50 8.47 -12.49
C GLY A 120 1.93 8.14 -11.12
N ARG A 121 1.36 6.96 -10.93
CA ARG A 121 0.80 6.51 -9.65
C ARG A 121 1.54 5.29 -9.13
N TRP A 122 1.66 5.21 -7.83
CA TRP A 122 2.15 3.99 -7.17
C TRP A 122 1.05 2.95 -7.15
N ALA A 123 1.42 1.72 -7.52
CA ALA A 123 0.52 0.59 -7.50
C ALA A 123 1.23 -0.63 -6.96
N VAL A 124 0.49 -1.52 -6.30
CA VAL A 124 1.06 -2.76 -5.78
C VAL A 124 1.37 -3.70 -6.94
N SER A 125 2.58 -4.23 -6.94
CA SER A 125 3.07 -5.17 -7.96
C SER A 125 2.96 -6.60 -7.45
N PHE A 126 2.67 -7.51 -8.36
CA PHE A 126 2.64 -8.95 -8.08
C PHE A 126 3.88 -9.64 -8.58
#